data_858be485d65200ba32230687525fcff7
#
_entry.id   858be485d65200ba32230687525fcff7
#
_cell.length_a   1.000
_cell.length_b   1.000
_cell.length_c   1.000
_cell.angle_alpha   90.00
_cell.angle_beta   90.00
_cell.angle_gamma   90.00
#
_symmetry.space_group_name_H-M   'P 1'
#
loop_
_entity.id
_entity.type
_entity.pdbx_description
1 polymer ?
#
loop_
_entity_poly.entity_id
_entity_poly.type
_entity_poly.pdbx_seq_one_letter_code
_entity_poly.pdbx_strand_id
1 'polypeptide(L)'
;MFAFLDVSTAYFIAGLMYFIMPLIVWGSLRNTRHPSVTHWFIGGEFFALGILLLAVRPQVPEWASYDLANSLLALGSLLRLKGLLQLQDKHQHNAALIILGVAHSGGYILARQLLPDTPLFFVWSLLCIALELGLLSWHAHRIAQDQSLPSMRWLAGIYTPLVLLLLVRATTAVLWGNEPANILTNNVVSVWIAMFGVVAAVVSNTSFLAMFVERAAKEREAQLALTAQRQATDILASKIAELDRQRSAYTMASTLSHELSQPLTSIQLYLDIWRANPQHTELQTILQGVDESTQLATGILQRMRDYGNSQRIQLQTVDLLKIHQQVMALLHNWLKAC
;
A
#
# COMPACT_ATOMS: atom_id res chain seq x y z
N MET A 1 19.43 38.02 -27.04
CA MET A 1 20.23 36.85 -26.67
C MET A 1 19.57 35.52 -27.03
N PHE A 2 18.29 35.47 -27.43
CA PHE A 2 17.54 34.25 -27.81
C PHE A 2 17.26 34.16 -29.32
N ALA A 3 18.08 34.76 -30.17
CA ALA A 3 17.91 34.75 -31.63
C ALA A 3 18.09 33.37 -32.29
N PHE A 4 18.44 32.36 -31.54
CA PHE A 4 18.76 31.03 -32.06
C PHE A 4 17.68 29.96 -31.89
N LEU A 5 16.58 30.23 -31.16
CA LEU A 5 15.50 29.25 -30.99
C LEU A 5 14.22 29.83 -31.60
N ASP A 6 13.86 29.36 -32.79
CA ASP A 6 12.54 29.58 -33.33
C ASP A 6 11.49 28.91 -32.42
N VAL A 7 10.43 29.65 -32.09
CA VAL A 7 9.35 29.17 -31.18
C VAL A 7 8.72 27.89 -31.68
N SER A 8 8.49 27.76 -32.99
CA SER A 8 7.94 26.54 -33.60
C SER A 8 8.82 25.33 -33.37
N THR A 9 10.16 25.47 -33.50
CA THR A 9 11.12 24.41 -33.20
C THR A 9 11.08 24.03 -31.72
N ALA A 10 10.98 24.99 -30.80
CA ALA A 10 10.88 24.70 -29.36
C ALA A 10 9.58 23.94 -29.02
N TYR A 11 8.43 24.30 -29.60
CA TYR A 11 7.19 23.54 -29.43
C TYR A 11 7.26 22.16 -30.08
N PHE A 12 7.95 22.01 -31.22
CA PHE A 12 8.13 20.72 -31.85
C PHE A 12 8.96 19.77 -30.96
N ILE A 13 10.05 20.27 -30.37
CA ILE A 13 10.87 19.51 -29.39
C ILE A 13 10.01 19.14 -28.16
N ALA A 14 9.23 20.09 -27.63
CA ALA A 14 8.31 19.82 -26.53
C ALA A 14 7.32 18.73 -26.88
N GLY A 15 6.71 18.79 -28.07
CA GLY A 15 5.78 17.77 -28.56
C GLY A 15 6.40 16.39 -28.65
N LEU A 16 7.64 16.29 -29.17
CA LEU A 16 8.38 15.03 -29.21
C LEU A 16 8.67 14.48 -27.81
N MET A 17 9.03 15.32 -26.85
CA MET A 17 9.25 14.91 -25.47
C MET A 17 7.97 14.41 -24.81
N TYR A 18 6.86 15.13 -25.04
CA TYR A 18 5.53 14.69 -24.57
C TYR A 18 5.02 13.41 -25.24
N PHE A 19 5.53 13.05 -26.41
CA PHE A 19 5.25 11.80 -27.10
C PHE A 19 6.13 10.65 -26.57
N ILE A 20 7.45 10.84 -26.49
CA ILE A 20 8.39 9.79 -26.11
C ILE A 20 8.26 9.40 -24.63
N MET A 21 8.11 10.37 -23.73
CA MET A 21 8.14 10.13 -22.29
C MET A 21 6.96 9.27 -21.81
N PRO A 22 5.69 9.47 -22.20
CA PRO A 22 4.60 8.59 -21.83
C PRO A 22 4.78 7.16 -22.33
N LEU A 23 5.38 6.97 -23.53
CA LEU A 23 5.71 5.63 -24.06
C LEU A 23 6.69 4.89 -23.15
N ILE A 24 7.75 5.57 -22.67
CA ILE A 24 8.71 4.99 -21.72
C ILE A 24 8.03 4.60 -20.41
N VAL A 25 7.20 5.50 -19.87
CA VAL A 25 6.44 5.23 -18.64
C VAL A 25 5.49 4.04 -18.82
N TRP A 26 4.74 4.02 -19.91
CA TRP A 26 3.83 2.92 -20.22
C TRP A 26 4.58 1.59 -20.39
N GLY A 27 5.69 1.59 -21.15
CA GLY A 27 6.54 0.40 -21.32
C GLY A 27 7.05 -0.17 -19.99
N SER A 28 7.40 0.71 -19.05
CA SER A 28 7.89 0.35 -17.72
C SER A 28 6.77 -0.15 -16.79
N LEU A 29 5.57 0.43 -16.89
CA LEU A 29 4.46 0.20 -15.95
C LEU A 29 3.30 -0.65 -16.50
N ARG A 30 3.34 -1.09 -17.77
CA ARG A 30 2.25 -1.86 -18.41
C ARG A 30 1.85 -3.13 -17.64
N ASN A 31 2.79 -3.72 -16.91
CA ASN A 31 2.56 -4.94 -16.14
C ASN A 31 1.85 -4.67 -14.79
N THR A 32 1.80 -3.44 -14.33
CA THR A 32 1.10 -3.07 -13.08
C THR A 32 -0.42 -3.17 -13.21
N ARG A 33 -0.96 -3.16 -14.45
CA ARG A 33 -2.39 -3.20 -14.78
C ARG A 33 -3.24 -2.13 -14.06
N HIS A 34 -2.61 -1.07 -13.57
CA HIS A 34 -3.35 0.00 -12.89
C HIS A 34 -3.98 0.95 -13.93
N PRO A 35 -5.29 1.26 -13.82
CA PRO A 35 -5.99 2.07 -14.84
C PRO A 35 -5.40 3.47 -15.04
N SER A 36 -4.80 4.06 -13.98
CA SER A 36 -4.14 5.37 -14.05
C SER A 36 -2.98 5.40 -15.05
N VAL A 37 -2.25 4.29 -15.22
CA VAL A 37 -1.14 4.19 -16.18
C VAL A 37 -1.65 4.34 -17.61
N THR A 38 -2.75 3.67 -17.94
CA THR A 38 -3.39 3.75 -19.26
C THR A 38 -3.90 5.16 -19.54
N HIS A 39 -4.58 5.80 -18.58
CA HIS A 39 -5.09 7.16 -18.76
C HIS A 39 -3.95 8.19 -18.85
N TRP A 40 -2.89 8.02 -18.07
CA TRP A 40 -1.70 8.87 -18.15
C TRP A 40 -1.01 8.76 -19.50
N PHE A 41 -0.84 7.54 -20.02
CA PHE A 41 -0.26 7.27 -21.32
C PHE A 41 -1.10 7.87 -22.45
N ILE A 42 -2.38 7.47 -22.58
CA ILE A 42 -3.25 7.94 -23.66
C ILE A 42 -3.40 9.48 -23.60
N GLY A 43 -3.54 10.03 -22.39
CA GLY A 43 -3.58 11.47 -22.18
C GLY A 43 -2.30 12.17 -22.62
N GLY A 44 -1.14 11.52 -22.38
CA GLY A 44 0.17 11.98 -22.85
C GLY A 44 0.25 12.05 -24.36
N GLU A 45 -0.18 10.99 -25.04
CA GLU A 45 -0.15 10.92 -26.50
C GLU A 45 -1.07 11.95 -27.17
N PHE A 46 -2.29 12.14 -26.66
CA PHE A 46 -3.19 13.18 -27.17
C PHE A 46 -2.62 14.58 -26.93
N PHE A 47 -2.06 14.85 -25.77
CA PHE A 47 -1.43 16.13 -25.46
C PHE A 47 -0.23 16.40 -26.39
N ALA A 48 0.61 15.39 -26.64
CA ALA A 48 1.74 15.45 -27.56
C ALA A 48 1.30 15.77 -28.98
N LEU A 49 0.30 15.05 -29.49
CA LEU A 49 -0.26 15.29 -30.82
C LEU A 49 -0.81 16.70 -30.95
N GLY A 50 -1.50 17.22 -29.93
CA GLY A 50 -1.96 18.60 -29.89
C GLY A 50 -0.81 19.61 -30.01
N ILE A 51 0.27 19.44 -29.24
CA ILE A 51 1.45 20.31 -29.31
C ILE A 51 2.14 20.21 -30.68
N LEU A 52 2.29 18.99 -31.22
CA LEU A 52 2.90 18.79 -32.55
C LEU A 52 2.11 19.46 -33.66
N LEU A 53 0.77 19.34 -33.63
CA LEU A 53 -0.11 20.06 -34.61
C LEU A 53 0.01 21.58 -34.47
N LEU A 54 0.15 22.10 -33.25
CA LEU A 54 0.44 23.52 -33.04
C LEU A 54 1.80 23.90 -33.65
N ALA A 55 2.84 23.11 -33.43
CA ALA A 55 4.20 23.41 -33.89
C ALA A 55 4.31 23.45 -35.41
N VAL A 56 3.59 22.58 -36.12
CA VAL A 56 3.59 22.50 -37.59
C VAL A 56 2.45 23.29 -38.23
N ARG A 57 1.84 24.26 -37.52
CA ARG A 57 0.70 25.05 -37.96
C ARG A 57 0.81 25.62 -39.36
N PRO A 58 1.94 26.17 -39.83
CA PRO A 58 2.05 26.71 -41.18
C PRO A 58 1.96 25.66 -42.30
N GLN A 59 2.07 24.37 -41.98
CA GLN A 59 2.18 23.26 -42.91
C GLN A 59 0.88 22.42 -42.98
N VAL A 60 -0.07 22.65 -42.07
CA VAL A 60 -1.32 21.87 -41.96
C VAL A 60 -2.54 22.77 -42.03
N PRO A 61 -3.72 22.25 -42.43
CA PRO A 61 -4.94 23.02 -42.48
C PRO A 61 -5.29 23.68 -41.15
N GLU A 62 -5.93 24.83 -41.17
CA GLU A 62 -6.30 25.58 -39.97
C GLU A 62 -7.15 24.80 -39.00
N TRP A 63 -8.16 24.05 -39.46
CA TRP A 63 -8.98 23.23 -38.58
C TRP A 63 -8.15 22.20 -37.78
N ALA A 64 -7.07 21.69 -38.36
CA ALA A 64 -6.21 20.71 -37.68
C ALA A 64 -5.30 21.41 -36.66
N SER A 65 -4.68 22.54 -37.01
CA SER A 65 -3.74 23.25 -36.15
C SER A 65 -4.38 24.15 -35.09
N TYR A 66 -5.66 24.48 -35.23
CA TYR A 66 -6.41 25.26 -34.27
C TYR A 66 -7.42 24.39 -33.51
N ASP A 67 -8.45 23.88 -34.19
CA ASP A 67 -9.58 23.23 -33.52
C ASP A 67 -9.24 21.85 -33.01
N LEU A 68 -8.65 21.00 -33.86
CA LEU A 68 -8.23 19.65 -33.45
C LEU A 68 -7.10 19.70 -32.44
N ALA A 69 -6.09 20.55 -32.66
CA ALA A 69 -4.96 20.65 -31.72
C ALA A 69 -5.41 21.05 -30.31
N ASN A 70 -6.28 22.09 -30.18
CA ASN A 70 -6.78 22.50 -28.86
C ASN A 70 -7.68 21.42 -28.21
N SER A 71 -8.49 20.71 -29.01
CA SER A 71 -9.31 19.60 -28.52
C SER A 71 -8.48 18.44 -28.02
N LEU A 72 -7.36 18.12 -28.69
CA LEU A 72 -6.40 17.11 -28.26
C LEU A 72 -5.65 17.51 -26.98
N LEU A 73 -5.28 18.80 -26.84
CA LEU A 73 -4.68 19.32 -25.60
C LEU A 73 -5.63 19.18 -24.42
N ALA A 74 -6.90 19.57 -24.59
CA ALA A 74 -7.94 19.43 -23.59
C ALA A 74 -8.14 17.94 -23.19
N LEU A 75 -8.33 17.08 -24.18
CA LEU A 75 -8.53 15.64 -23.93
C LEU A 75 -7.31 15.02 -23.24
N GLY A 76 -6.10 15.41 -23.67
CA GLY A 76 -4.85 14.92 -23.12
C GLY A 76 -4.66 15.29 -21.65
N SER A 77 -4.85 16.55 -21.30
CA SER A 77 -4.71 17.02 -19.90
C SER A 77 -5.78 16.41 -18.99
N LEU A 78 -7.04 16.31 -19.45
CA LEU A 78 -8.15 15.73 -18.68
C LEU A 78 -8.00 14.22 -18.47
N LEU A 79 -7.48 13.47 -19.45
CA LEU A 79 -7.17 12.06 -19.27
C LEU A 79 -6.05 11.85 -18.24
N ARG A 80 -5.01 12.70 -18.24
CA ARG A 80 -3.97 12.69 -17.21
C ARG A 80 -4.55 13.02 -15.83
N LEU A 81 -5.43 14.02 -15.77
CA LEU A 81 -6.13 14.35 -14.52
C LEU A 81 -6.99 13.19 -14.03
N LYS A 82 -7.71 12.49 -14.92
CA LYS A 82 -8.44 11.27 -14.60
C LYS A 82 -7.51 10.19 -14.04
N GLY A 83 -6.33 10.03 -14.61
CA GLY A 83 -5.30 9.11 -14.08
C GLY A 83 -4.93 9.44 -12.63
N LEU A 84 -4.72 10.72 -12.28
CA LEU A 84 -4.43 11.12 -10.90
C LEU A 84 -5.63 10.92 -9.96
N LEU A 85 -6.86 11.20 -10.41
CA LEU A 85 -8.07 10.97 -9.62
C LEU A 85 -8.27 9.49 -9.28
N GLN A 86 -7.94 8.58 -10.19
CA GLN A 86 -7.97 7.14 -9.94
C GLN A 86 -6.96 6.69 -8.88
N LEU A 87 -5.85 7.39 -8.70
CA LEU A 87 -4.88 7.14 -7.63
C LEU A 87 -5.41 7.54 -6.24
N GLN A 88 -6.47 8.37 -6.20
CA GLN A 88 -7.16 8.80 -4.97
C GLN A 88 -8.48 8.05 -4.74
N ASP A 89 -8.77 6.97 -5.49
CA ASP A 89 -10.03 6.23 -5.46
C ASP A 89 -11.29 7.10 -5.72
N LYS A 90 -11.10 8.24 -6.41
CA LYS A 90 -12.17 9.18 -6.74
C LYS A 90 -12.74 8.89 -8.14
N HIS A 91 -13.58 7.86 -8.22
CA HIS A 91 -14.20 7.46 -9.50
C HIS A 91 -15.39 8.35 -9.97
N GLN A 92 -15.90 9.23 -9.10
CA GLN A 92 -17.17 9.94 -9.33
C GLN A 92 -17.08 11.23 -10.17
N HIS A 93 -15.89 11.63 -10.66
CA HIS A 93 -15.69 12.93 -11.31
C HIS A 93 -15.77 12.91 -12.84
N ASN A 94 -16.22 11.81 -13.46
CA ASN A 94 -16.27 11.71 -14.93
C ASN A 94 -17.13 12.81 -15.59
N ALA A 95 -18.28 13.15 -15.00
CA ALA A 95 -19.14 14.19 -15.52
C ALA A 95 -18.47 15.58 -15.51
N ALA A 96 -17.77 15.93 -14.43
CA ALA A 96 -17.04 17.19 -14.33
C ALA A 96 -15.91 17.29 -15.37
N LEU A 97 -15.17 16.19 -15.60
CA LEU A 97 -14.12 16.15 -16.63
C LEU A 97 -14.71 16.30 -18.04
N ILE A 98 -15.85 15.68 -18.33
CA ILE A 98 -16.53 15.82 -19.63
C ILE A 98 -17.00 17.25 -19.81
N ILE A 99 -17.64 17.85 -18.80
CA ILE A 99 -18.10 19.26 -18.86
C ILE A 99 -16.91 20.19 -19.10
N LEU A 100 -15.80 20.00 -18.42
CA LEU A 100 -14.60 20.83 -18.59
C LEU A 100 -14.02 20.67 -19.99
N GLY A 101 -13.96 19.45 -20.55
CA GLY A 101 -13.50 19.20 -21.91
C GLY A 101 -14.40 19.80 -22.98
N VAL A 102 -15.71 19.67 -22.80
CA VAL A 102 -16.69 20.30 -23.70
C VAL A 102 -16.61 21.83 -23.62
N ALA A 103 -16.48 22.39 -22.42
CA ALA A 103 -16.32 23.84 -22.24
C ALA A 103 -15.03 24.36 -22.88
N HIS A 104 -13.89 23.64 -22.68
CA HIS A 104 -12.63 24.03 -23.32
C HIS A 104 -12.72 24.00 -24.85
N SER A 105 -12.99 22.81 -25.41
CA SER A 105 -12.99 22.63 -26.89
C SER A 105 -14.13 23.36 -27.57
N GLY A 106 -15.36 23.27 -27.03
CA GLY A 106 -16.54 23.92 -27.58
C GLY A 106 -16.48 25.44 -27.47
N GLY A 107 -16.05 25.94 -26.29
CA GLY A 107 -15.86 27.39 -26.09
C GLY A 107 -14.79 27.96 -27.00
N TYR A 108 -13.68 27.23 -27.21
CA TYR A 108 -12.63 27.62 -28.15
C TYR A 108 -13.15 27.72 -29.59
N ILE A 109 -13.81 26.68 -30.10
CA ILE A 109 -14.34 26.61 -31.45
C ILE A 109 -15.39 27.72 -31.66
N LEU A 110 -16.31 27.88 -30.70
CA LEU A 110 -17.34 28.88 -30.73
C LEU A 110 -16.76 30.31 -30.75
N ALA A 111 -15.80 30.60 -29.88
CA ALA A 111 -15.14 31.90 -29.82
C ALA A 111 -14.39 32.20 -31.13
N ARG A 112 -13.73 31.23 -31.74
CA ARG A 112 -13.01 31.37 -32.99
C ARG A 112 -13.96 31.64 -34.19
N GLN A 113 -15.12 30.98 -34.21
CA GLN A 113 -16.11 31.16 -35.29
C GLN A 113 -16.89 32.47 -35.18
N LEU A 114 -17.29 32.87 -33.96
CA LEU A 114 -18.12 34.06 -33.76
C LEU A 114 -17.31 35.35 -33.65
N LEU A 115 -16.06 35.27 -33.18
CA LEU A 115 -15.22 36.44 -32.90
C LEU A 115 -13.79 36.24 -33.43
N PRO A 116 -13.61 35.95 -34.75
CA PRO A 116 -12.31 35.57 -35.33
C PRO A 116 -11.26 36.68 -35.21
N ASP A 117 -11.67 37.95 -35.25
CA ASP A 117 -10.79 39.11 -35.21
C ASP A 117 -10.38 39.53 -33.79
N THR A 118 -10.80 38.75 -32.77
CA THR A 118 -10.47 39.03 -31.38
C THR A 118 -9.50 37.99 -30.81
N PRO A 119 -8.70 38.31 -29.80
CA PRO A 119 -7.84 37.35 -29.14
C PRO A 119 -8.60 36.38 -28.20
N LEU A 120 -9.94 36.47 -28.13
CA LEU A 120 -10.74 35.76 -27.12
C LEU A 120 -10.61 34.24 -27.20
N PHE A 121 -10.60 33.63 -28.39
CA PHE A 121 -10.42 32.19 -28.56
C PHE A 121 -9.05 31.72 -28.05
N PHE A 122 -8.02 32.53 -28.28
CA PHE A 122 -6.67 32.25 -27.81
C PHE A 122 -6.57 32.35 -26.28
N VAL A 123 -7.09 33.45 -25.72
CA VAL A 123 -7.15 33.67 -24.26
C VAL A 123 -7.95 32.56 -23.57
N TRP A 124 -9.11 32.18 -24.15
CA TRP A 124 -9.92 31.07 -23.63
C TRP A 124 -9.14 29.77 -23.55
N SER A 125 -8.43 29.38 -24.60
CA SER A 125 -7.60 28.17 -24.60
C SER A 125 -6.52 28.24 -23.53
N LEU A 126 -5.80 29.35 -23.41
CA LEU A 126 -4.74 29.49 -22.40
C LEU A 126 -5.29 29.39 -20.98
N LEU A 127 -6.44 30.00 -20.70
CA LEU A 127 -7.08 29.93 -19.38
C LEU A 127 -7.57 28.50 -19.06
N CYS A 128 -8.17 27.81 -20.04
CA CYS A 128 -8.60 26.42 -19.84
C CYS A 128 -7.43 25.48 -19.59
N ILE A 129 -6.36 25.58 -20.39
CA ILE A 129 -5.14 24.76 -20.17
C ILE A 129 -4.51 25.10 -18.81
N ALA A 130 -4.44 26.38 -18.44
CA ALA A 130 -3.92 26.79 -17.13
C ALA A 130 -4.74 26.19 -15.97
N LEU A 131 -6.08 26.18 -16.08
CA LEU A 131 -6.97 25.54 -15.12
C LEU A 131 -6.72 24.03 -15.05
N GLU A 132 -6.65 23.34 -16.17
CA GLU A 132 -6.43 21.88 -16.23
C GLU A 132 -5.09 21.49 -15.65
N LEU A 133 -4.01 22.20 -15.99
CA LEU A 133 -2.68 21.98 -15.40
C LEU A 133 -2.63 22.36 -13.92
N GLY A 134 -3.36 23.41 -13.52
CA GLY A 134 -3.52 23.79 -12.11
C GLY A 134 -4.22 22.69 -11.30
N LEU A 135 -5.27 22.08 -11.84
CA LEU A 135 -5.93 20.92 -11.23
C LEU A 135 -5.00 19.71 -11.14
N LEU A 136 -4.21 19.43 -12.19
CA LEU A 136 -3.18 18.39 -12.15
C LEU A 136 -2.17 18.64 -11.04
N SER A 137 -1.64 19.86 -10.94
CA SER A 137 -0.71 20.27 -9.88
C SER A 137 -1.34 20.10 -8.51
N TRP A 138 -2.57 20.55 -8.30
CA TRP A 138 -3.25 20.46 -7.01
C TRP A 138 -3.51 19.01 -6.57
N HIS A 139 -4.02 18.16 -7.47
CA HIS A 139 -4.23 16.76 -7.16
C HIS A 139 -2.91 16.01 -6.91
N ALA A 140 -1.86 16.28 -7.67
CA ALA A 140 -0.53 15.75 -7.42
C ALA A 140 0.00 16.16 -6.03
N HIS A 141 -0.18 17.43 -5.65
CA HIS A 141 0.20 17.91 -4.33
C HIS A 141 -0.56 17.21 -3.19
N ARG A 142 -1.87 17.00 -3.36
CA ARG A 142 -2.67 16.23 -2.39
C ARG A 142 -2.20 14.79 -2.27
N ILE A 143 -1.94 14.09 -3.39
CA ILE A 143 -1.39 12.73 -3.36
C ILE A 143 -0.04 12.70 -2.62
N ALA A 144 0.80 13.73 -2.86
CA ALA A 144 2.09 13.86 -2.19
C ALA A 144 1.96 13.99 -0.67
N GLN A 145 0.95 14.72 -0.19
CA GLN A 145 0.68 14.88 1.25
C GLN A 145 0.06 13.62 1.86
N ASP A 146 -1.03 13.12 1.27
CA ASP A 146 -1.82 12.01 1.80
C ASP A 146 -1.03 10.70 1.86
N GLN A 147 -0.15 10.46 0.89
CA GLN A 147 0.59 9.21 0.75
C GLN A 147 2.10 9.36 1.03
N SER A 148 2.55 10.58 1.40
CA SER A 148 3.96 10.90 1.67
C SER A 148 4.89 10.51 0.51
N LEU A 149 4.49 10.88 -0.74
CA LEU A 149 5.21 10.55 -1.97
C LEU A 149 5.97 11.78 -2.49
N PRO A 150 7.31 11.86 -2.29
CA PRO A 150 8.14 12.98 -2.74
C PRO A 150 8.05 13.24 -4.26
N SER A 151 7.99 12.19 -5.07
CA SER A 151 7.85 12.31 -6.53
C SER A 151 6.64 13.14 -6.96
N MET A 152 5.52 13.03 -6.25
CA MET A 152 4.31 13.80 -6.56
C MET A 152 4.46 15.30 -6.25
N ARG A 153 5.37 15.70 -5.35
CA ARG A 153 5.71 17.11 -5.11
C ARG A 153 6.42 17.72 -6.32
N TRP A 154 7.32 16.96 -6.95
CA TRP A 154 8.00 17.39 -8.18
C TRP A 154 7.00 17.54 -9.35
N LEU A 155 6.06 16.59 -9.47
CA LEU A 155 5.01 16.68 -10.47
C LEU A 155 4.12 17.94 -10.26
N ALA A 156 3.74 18.23 -9.04
CA ALA A 156 2.98 19.44 -8.73
C ALA A 156 3.81 20.70 -8.98
N GLY A 157 5.09 20.71 -8.55
CA GLY A 157 5.97 21.86 -8.67
C GLY A 157 6.25 22.27 -10.10
N ILE A 158 6.39 21.32 -11.03
CA ILE A 158 6.74 21.65 -12.42
C ILE A 158 5.58 22.29 -13.20
N TYR A 159 4.34 21.98 -12.87
CA TYR A 159 3.19 22.60 -13.53
C TYR A 159 2.91 24.02 -13.02
N THR A 160 3.30 24.36 -11.81
CA THR A 160 3.04 25.70 -11.22
C THR A 160 3.63 26.85 -12.06
N PRO A 161 4.94 26.87 -12.42
CA PRO A 161 5.49 27.93 -13.25
C PRO A 161 4.88 27.95 -14.65
N LEU A 162 4.51 26.79 -15.21
CA LEU A 162 3.87 26.72 -16.51
C LEU A 162 2.48 27.36 -16.48
N VAL A 163 1.69 27.12 -15.44
CA VAL A 163 0.39 27.78 -15.21
C VAL A 163 0.57 29.30 -15.13
N LEU A 164 1.55 29.77 -14.36
CA LEU A 164 1.83 31.21 -14.24
C LEU A 164 2.20 31.84 -15.60
N LEU A 165 3.04 31.18 -16.39
CA LEU A 165 3.42 31.66 -17.72
C LEU A 165 2.21 31.71 -18.69
N LEU A 166 1.31 30.71 -18.63
CA LEU A 166 0.08 30.72 -19.44
C LEU A 166 -0.84 31.87 -19.04
N LEU A 167 -0.99 32.15 -17.74
CA LEU A 167 -1.77 33.28 -17.25
C LEU A 167 -1.15 34.64 -17.68
N VAL A 168 0.18 34.76 -17.56
CA VAL A 168 0.88 35.95 -18.08
C VAL A 168 0.67 36.12 -19.59
N ARG A 169 0.74 35.02 -20.34
CA ARG A 169 0.51 35.08 -21.81
C ARG A 169 -0.93 35.45 -22.15
N ALA A 170 -1.91 34.96 -21.38
CA ALA A 170 -3.31 35.34 -21.55
C ALA A 170 -3.54 36.84 -21.26
N THR A 171 -2.97 37.36 -20.18
CA THR A 171 -3.08 38.78 -19.80
C THR A 171 -2.40 39.70 -20.83
N THR A 172 -1.20 39.31 -21.31
CA THR A 172 -0.51 40.08 -22.36
C THR A 172 -1.31 40.11 -23.66
N ALA A 173 -1.99 39.03 -24.05
CA ALA A 173 -2.84 38.98 -25.23
C ALA A 173 -4.05 39.93 -25.14
N VAL A 174 -4.57 40.16 -23.92
CA VAL A 174 -5.68 41.10 -23.69
C VAL A 174 -5.20 42.56 -23.67
N LEU A 175 -4.09 42.82 -22.99
CA LEU A 175 -3.61 44.18 -22.74
C LEU A 175 -2.91 44.80 -23.96
N TRP A 176 -2.21 44.00 -24.74
CA TRP A 176 -1.49 44.45 -25.95
C TRP A 176 -2.04 43.79 -27.21
N GLY A 177 -3.35 43.92 -27.43
CA GLY A 177 -4.14 43.27 -28.49
C GLY A 177 -3.68 43.44 -29.94
N ASN A 178 -2.56 44.13 -30.20
CA ASN A 178 -1.96 44.30 -31.54
C ASN A 178 -1.03 43.11 -31.94
N GLU A 179 -0.75 42.18 -31.03
CA GLU A 179 0.01 40.96 -31.36
C GLU A 179 -0.92 39.88 -31.94
N PRO A 180 -0.46 39.13 -32.95
CA PRO A 180 -1.23 38.00 -33.47
C PRO A 180 -1.64 37.05 -32.34
N ALA A 181 -2.91 36.66 -32.28
CA ALA A 181 -3.45 35.71 -31.30
C ALA A 181 -2.95 34.29 -31.59
N ASN A 182 -1.64 34.10 -31.46
CA ASN A 182 -0.94 32.88 -31.77
C ASN A 182 0.15 32.59 -30.71
N ILE A 183 0.21 31.37 -30.26
CA ILE A 183 1.25 30.92 -29.32
C ILE A 183 2.65 30.87 -29.94
N LEU A 184 2.73 30.74 -31.28
CA LEU A 184 3.96 30.67 -32.05
C LEU A 184 4.55 32.04 -32.38
N THR A 185 3.95 33.16 -31.92
CA THR A 185 4.59 34.44 -32.05
C THR A 185 5.92 34.49 -31.33
N ASN A 186 6.92 35.12 -31.92
CA ASN A 186 8.25 35.29 -31.35
C ASN A 186 8.24 36.26 -30.15
N ASN A 187 7.54 35.82 -29.08
CA ASN A 187 7.40 36.53 -27.82
C ASN A 187 8.20 35.77 -26.77
N VAL A 188 8.91 36.49 -25.90
CA VAL A 188 9.74 35.93 -24.82
C VAL A 188 8.93 34.97 -23.94
N VAL A 189 7.66 35.29 -23.65
CA VAL A 189 6.79 34.42 -22.83
C VAL A 189 6.49 33.10 -23.54
N SER A 190 6.24 33.14 -24.87
CA SER A 190 6.00 31.91 -25.66
C SER A 190 7.21 30.99 -25.69
N VAL A 191 8.42 31.56 -25.78
CA VAL A 191 9.68 30.78 -25.68
C VAL A 191 9.79 30.11 -24.30
N TRP A 192 9.53 30.85 -23.22
CA TRP A 192 9.55 30.27 -21.87
C TRP A 192 8.51 29.19 -21.68
N ILE A 193 7.30 29.35 -22.20
CA ILE A 193 6.24 28.31 -22.15
C ILE A 193 6.75 27.04 -22.85
N ALA A 194 7.36 27.15 -24.04
CA ALA A 194 7.91 25.99 -24.74
C ALA A 194 9.04 25.32 -23.97
N MET A 195 10.00 26.10 -23.43
CA MET A 195 11.12 25.58 -22.64
C MET A 195 10.65 24.86 -21.37
N PHE A 196 9.77 25.51 -20.60
CA PHE A 196 9.16 24.87 -19.42
C PHE A 196 8.29 23.67 -19.83
N GLY A 197 7.67 23.69 -21.00
CA GLY A 197 6.96 22.56 -21.57
C GLY A 197 7.84 21.34 -21.77
N VAL A 198 9.07 21.50 -22.31
CA VAL A 198 10.05 20.41 -22.43
C VAL A 198 10.42 19.84 -21.07
N VAL A 199 10.75 20.71 -20.11
CA VAL A 199 11.10 20.27 -18.75
C VAL A 199 9.90 19.60 -18.08
N ALA A 200 8.68 20.14 -18.26
CA ALA A 200 7.46 19.54 -17.71
C ALA A 200 7.17 18.15 -18.31
N ALA A 201 7.44 17.95 -19.61
CA ALA A 201 7.30 16.63 -20.22
C ALA A 201 8.20 15.59 -19.54
N VAL A 202 9.45 15.93 -19.27
CA VAL A 202 10.41 15.02 -18.61
C VAL A 202 10.05 14.83 -17.14
N VAL A 203 9.96 15.92 -16.38
CA VAL A 203 9.74 15.87 -14.92
C VAL A 203 8.40 15.24 -14.56
N SER A 204 7.31 15.57 -15.25
CA SER A 204 6.00 15.01 -14.92
C SER A 204 5.93 13.50 -15.17
N ASN A 205 6.50 13.01 -16.27
CA ASN A 205 6.50 11.58 -16.58
C ASN A 205 7.44 10.79 -15.69
N THR A 206 8.65 11.30 -15.42
CA THR A 206 9.57 10.65 -14.47
C THR A 206 9.02 10.65 -13.05
N SER A 207 8.36 11.73 -12.61
CA SER A 207 7.70 11.79 -11.30
C SER A 207 6.54 10.79 -11.20
N PHE A 208 5.74 10.65 -12.25
CA PHE A 208 4.68 9.66 -12.30
C PHE A 208 5.22 8.22 -12.22
N LEU A 209 6.30 7.91 -12.94
CA LEU A 209 6.99 6.62 -12.84
C LEU A 209 7.56 6.38 -11.43
N ALA A 210 8.28 7.38 -10.90
CA ALA A 210 8.89 7.30 -9.57
C ALA A 210 7.85 7.05 -8.46
N MET A 211 6.65 7.60 -8.58
CA MET A 211 5.56 7.34 -7.64
C MET A 211 5.23 5.84 -7.53
N PHE A 212 5.18 5.11 -8.63
CA PHE A 212 4.92 3.65 -8.58
C PHE A 212 6.09 2.89 -7.93
N VAL A 213 7.33 3.32 -8.18
CA VAL A 213 8.52 2.75 -7.52
C VAL A 213 8.49 3.02 -6.02
N GLU A 214 8.17 4.25 -5.61
CA GLU A 214 8.03 4.63 -4.19
C GLU A 214 6.92 3.84 -3.49
N ARG A 215 5.77 3.64 -4.14
CA ARG A 215 4.68 2.80 -3.60
C ARG A 215 5.12 1.35 -3.42
N ALA A 216 5.73 0.77 -4.46
CA ALA A 216 6.21 -0.61 -4.40
C ALA A 216 7.29 -0.82 -3.32
N ALA A 217 8.17 0.18 -3.11
CA ALA A 217 9.15 0.16 -2.03
C ALA A 217 8.47 0.17 -0.65
N LYS A 218 7.49 1.06 -0.43
CA LYS A 218 6.72 1.13 0.83
C LYS A 218 5.94 -0.16 1.12
N GLU A 219 5.31 -0.74 0.11
CA GLU A 219 4.61 -2.01 0.25
C GLU A 219 5.56 -3.15 0.64
N ARG A 220 6.76 -3.20 0.04
CA ARG A 220 7.80 -4.16 0.41
C ARG A 220 8.28 -3.97 1.84
N GLU A 221 8.54 -2.75 2.27
CA GLU A 221 8.93 -2.46 3.66
C GLU A 221 7.85 -2.91 4.65
N ALA A 222 6.58 -2.61 4.37
CA ALA A 222 5.46 -3.05 5.20
C ALA A 222 5.34 -4.58 5.26
N GLN A 223 5.53 -5.28 4.14
CA GLN A 223 5.52 -6.74 4.10
C GLN A 223 6.70 -7.36 4.89
N LEU A 224 7.90 -6.79 4.76
CA LEU A 224 9.06 -7.25 5.51
C LEU A 224 8.88 -7.03 7.03
N ALA A 225 8.34 -5.89 7.44
CA ALA A 225 8.02 -5.61 8.83
C ALA A 225 6.99 -6.60 9.40
N LEU A 226 5.93 -6.91 8.63
CA LEU A 226 4.91 -7.88 9.03
C LEU A 226 5.48 -9.30 9.15
N THR A 227 6.33 -9.72 8.21
CA THR A 227 6.98 -11.04 8.27
C THR A 227 7.94 -11.15 9.45
N ALA A 228 8.73 -10.12 9.71
CA ALA A 228 9.61 -10.07 10.89
C ALA A 228 8.81 -10.13 12.20
N GLN A 229 7.69 -9.42 12.30
CA GLN A 229 6.80 -9.47 13.46
C GLN A 229 6.22 -10.88 13.67
N ARG A 230 5.75 -11.55 12.62
CA ARG A 230 5.24 -12.92 12.69
C ARG A 230 6.33 -13.89 13.18
N GLN A 231 7.53 -13.81 12.61
CA GLN A 231 8.66 -14.64 13.06
C GLN A 231 8.99 -14.42 14.54
N ALA A 232 9.00 -13.17 15.01
CA ALA A 232 9.24 -12.87 16.41
C ALA A 232 8.14 -13.46 17.33
N THR A 233 6.87 -13.38 16.93
CA THR A 233 5.77 -14.00 17.70
C THR A 233 5.85 -15.52 17.73
N ASP A 234 6.23 -16.17 16.63
CA ASP A 234 6.40 -17.63 16.57
C ASP A 234 7.55 -18.11 17.46
N ILE A 235 8.68 -17.38 17.47
CA ILE A 235 9.80 -17.65 18.37
C ILE A 235 9.38 -17.50 19.84
N LEU A 236 8.66 -16.43 20.17
CA LEU A 236 8.15 -16.23 21.53
C LEU A 236 7.17 -17.33 21.95
N ALA A 237 6.23 -17.69 21.09
CA ALA A 237 5.28 -18.77 21.35
C ALA A 237 5.98 -20.12 21.58
N SER A 238 6.99 -20.45 20.77
CA SER A 238 7.80 -21.67 20.96
C SER A 238 8.58 -21.65 22.29
N LYS A 239 9.12 -20.48 22.66
CA LYS A 239 9.84 -20.32 23.91
C LYS A 239 8.93 -20.46 25.15
N ILE A 240 7.72 -19.86 25.06
CA ILE A 240 6.71 -20.00 26.12
C ILE A 240 6.30 -21.47 26.27
N ALA A 241 6.04 -22.18 25.18
CA ALA A 241 5.71 -23.61 25.21
C ALA A 241 6.83 -24.46 25.82
N GLU A 242 8.08 -24.13 25.54
CA GLU A 242 9.23 -24.80 26.14
C GLU A 242 9.32 -24.53 27.64
N LEU A 243 9.16 -23.28 28.09
CA LEU A 243 9.15 -22.91 29.51
C LEU A 243 7.99 -23.57 30.27
N ASP A 244 6.81 -23.63 29.67
CA ASP A 244 5.65 -24.32 30.26
C ASP A 244 5.90 -25.81 30.41
N ARG A 245 6.54 -26.43 29.42
CA ARG A 245 6.94 -27.85 29.51
C ARG A 245 7.94 -28.09 30.65
N GLN A 246 8.96 -27.24 30.74
CA GLN A 246 9.93 -27.30 31.83
C GLN A 246 9.27 -27.11 33.19
N ARG A 247 8.41 -26.09 33.34
CA ARG A 247 7.67 -25.82 34.58
C ARG A 247 6.79 -27.00 34.98
N SER A 248 6.07 -27.58 34.04
CA SER A 248 5.23 -28.76 34.27
C SER A 248 6.09 -29.96 34.77
N ALA A 249 7.25 -30.19 34.16
CA ALA A 249 8.18 -31.23 34.58
C ALA A 249 8.71 -30.99 36.00
N TYR A 250 9.08 -29.74 36.35
CA TYR A 250 9.53 -29.38 37.70
C TYR A 250 8.43 -29.58 38.75
N THR A 251 7.22 -29.10 38.47
CA THR A 251 6.08 -29.27 39.38
C THR A 251 5.79 -30.74 39.61
N MET A 252 5.83 -31.55 38.56
CA MET A 252 5.61 -32.98 38.64
C MET A 252 6.70 -33.70 39.46
N ALA A 253 7.97 -33.40 39.22
CA ALA A 253 9.08 -33.95 39.97
C ALA A 253 8.98 -33.62 41.47
N SER A 254 8.58 -32.38 41.81
CA SER A 254 8.38 -31.95 43.20
C SER A 254 7.25 -32.72 43.89
N THR A 255 6.08 -32.84 43.23
CA THR A 255 4.92 -33.56 43.75
C THR A 255 5.26 -35.04 43.95
N LEU A 256 5.88 -35.67 42.96
CA LEU A 256 6.29 -37.06 43.02
C LEU A 256 7.33 -37.32 44.14
N SER A 257 8.27 -36.41 44.32
CA SER A 257 9.24 -36.52 45.43
C SER A 257 8.54 -36.48 46.78
N HIS A 258 7.55 -35.63 46.94
CA HIS A 258 6.77 -35.55 48.17
C HIS A 258 5.92 -36.82 48.39
N GLU A 259 5.20 -37.28 47.35
CA GLU A 259 4.38 -38.50 47.42
C GLU A 259 5.22 -39.78 47.66
N LEU A 260 6.42 -39.90 47.10
CA LEU A 260 7.32 -41.02 47.33
C LEU A 260 7.95 -40.99 48.73
N SER A 261 8.25 -39.80 49.24
CA SER A 261 8.82 -39.64 50.58
C SER A 261 7.88 -40.19 51.67
N GLN A 262 6.58 -40.10 51.51
CA GLN A 262 5.58 -40.57 52.48
C GLN A 262 5.65 -42.09 52.69
N PRO A 263 5.51 -42.96 51.68
CA PRO A 263 5.59 -44.42 51.89
C PRO A 263 6.97 -44.85 52.31
N LEU A 264 8.05 -44.21 51.85
CA LEU A 264 9.40 -44.53 52.29
C LEU A 264 9.62 -44.23 53.80
N THR A 265 9.08 -43.05 54.25
CA THR A 265 9.12 -42.73 55.71
C THR A 265 8.30 -43.71 56.52
N SER A 266 7.15 -44.15 56.01
CA SER A 266 6.33 -45.19 56.69
C SER A 266 7.10 -46.54 56.79
N ILE A 267 7.73 -46.96 55.70
CA ILE A 267 8.57 -48.16 55.71
C ILE A 267 9.66 -48.03 56.78
N GLN A 268 10.34 -46.90 56.81
CA GLN A 268 11.42 -46.67 57.78
C GLN A 268 10.92 -46.69 59.23
N LEU A 269 9.74 -46.04 59.45
CA LEU A 269 9.10 -46.07 60.77
C LEU A 269 8.74 -47.48 61.22
N TYR A 270 8.15 -48.31 60.34
CA TYR A 270 7.86 -49.71 60.68
C TYR A 270 9.13 -50.50 61.01
N LEU A 271 10.20 -50.34 60.30
CA LEU A 271 11.49 -50.98 60.57
C LEU A 271 12.11 -50.49 61.85
N ASP A 272 11.99 -49.20 62.19
CA ASP A 272 12.51 -48.63 63.41
C ASP A 272 11.73 -49.13 64.66
N ILE A 273 10.42 -49.27 64.59
CA ILE A 273 9.59 -49.86 65.60
C ILE A 273 10.01 -51.32 65.87
N TRP A 274 10.21 -52.08 64.81
CA TRP A 274 10.65 -53.47 64.94
C TRP A 274 12.04 -53.55 65.57
N ARG A 275 12.98 -52.72 65.18
CA ARG A 275 14.36 -52.68 65.75
C ARG A 275 14.39 -52.32 67.24
N ALA A 276 13.50 -51.40 67.63
CA ALA A 276 13.42 -50.93 69.01
C ALA A 276 12.88 -52.02 69.96
N ASN A 277 12.00 -52.92 69.51
CA ASN A 277 11.36 -53.92 70.41
C ASN A 277 11.03 -55.23 69.67
N PRO A 278 12.04 -56.01 69.24
CA PRO A 278 11.81 -57.19 68.38
C PRO A 278 11.00 -58.33 69.07
N GLN A 279 10.98 -58.36 70.41
CA GLN A 279 10.30 -59.44 71.17
C GLN A 279 8.83 -59.14 71.50
N HIS A 280 8.40 -57.88 71.42
CA HIS A 280 7.03 -57.47 71.80
C HIS A 280 6.20 -56.95 70.63
N THR A 281 6.75 -56.88 69.40
CA THR A 281 6.07 -56.38 68.22
C THR A 281 5.65 -57.53 67.31
N GLU A 282 4.36 -57.60 66.94
CA GLU A 282 3.89 -58.62 66.00
C GLU A 282 4.56 -58.41 64.64
N LEU A 283 5.42 -59.33 64.27
CA LEU A 283 6.15 -59.29 62.99
C LEU A 283 5.18 -59.20 61.79
N GLN A 284 4.00 -59.79 61.90
CA GLN A 284 3.01 -59.81 60.86
C GLN A 284 2.45 -58.43 60.59
N THR A 285 2.21 -57.58 61.58
CA THR A 285 1.76 -56.18 61.46
C THR A 285 2.84 -55.33 60.84
N ILE A 286 4.12 -55.51 61.16
CA ILE A 286 5.22 -54.78 60.50
C ILE A 286 5.35 -55.14 59.02
N LEU A 287 5.32 -56.43 58.68
CA LEU A 287 5.42 -56.94 57.35
C LEU A 287 4.25 -56.40 56.46
N GLN A 288 3.03 -56.42 57.03
CA GLN A 288 1.87 -55.87 56.33
C GLN A 288 2.01 -54.37 56.07
N GLY A 289 2.44 -53.55 57.03
CA GLY A 289 2.63 -52.12 56.86
C GLY A 289 3.75 -51.76 55.86
N VAL A 290 4.81 -52.56 55.83
CA VAL A 290 5.88 -52.42 54.84
C VAL A 290 5.38 -52.79 53.43
N ASP A 291 4.60 -53.88 53.31
CA ASP A 291 4.06 -54.32 52.02
C ASP A 291 3.06 -53.27 51.42
N GLU A 292 2.15 -52.79 52.26
CA GLU A 292 1.20 -51.71 51.84
C GLU A 292 1.93 -50.45 51.39
N SER A 293 2.98 -50.02 52.14
CA SER A 293 3.77 -48.85 51.77
C SER A 293 4.57 -49.08 50.50
N THR A 294 5.06 -50.26 50.25
CA THR A 294 5.81 -50.65 49.05
C THR A 294 4.89 -50.71 47.86
N GLN A 295 3.69 -51.25 48.02
CA GLN A 295 2.66 -51.24 46.94
C GLN A 295 2.25 -49.83 46.58
N LEU A 296 2.09 -48.93 47.57
CA LEU A 296 1.80 -47.52 47.33
C LEU A 296 2.93 -46.83 46.51
N ALA A 297 4.18 -47.00 46.92
CA ALA A 297 5.33 -46.45 46.21
C ALA A 297 5.42 -46.98 44.76
N THR A 298 5.19 -48.28 44.58
CA THR A 298 5.18 -48.91 43.25
C THR A 298 4.07 -48.33 42.37
N GLY A 299 2.87 -48.10 42.94
CA GLY A 299 1.76 -47.48 42.24
C GLY A 299 2.06 -46.05 41.80
N ILE A 300 2.78 -45.26 42.61
CA ILE A 300 3.24 -43.91 42.24
C ILE A 300 4.21 -43.97 41.07
N LEU A 301 5.21 -44.87 41.13
CA LEU A 301 6.18 -45.08 40.05
C LEU A 301 5.52 -45.53 38.72
N GLN A 302 4.52 -46.42 38.82
CA GLN A 302 3.79 -46.86 37.64
C GLN A 302 3.03 -45.71 36.99
N ARG A 303 2.30 -44.88 37.77
CA ARG A 303 1.62 -43.69 37.27
C ARG A 303 2.59 -42.70 36.60
N MET A 304 3.78 -42.54 37.20
CA MET A 304 4.85 -41.71 36.60
C MET A 304 5.28 -42.22 35.22
N ARG A 305 5.49 -43.53 35.11
CA ARG A 305 5.88 -44.19 33.85
C ARG A 305 4.78 -44.02 32.78
N ASP A 306 3.54 -44.23 33.17
CA ASP A 306 2.38 -44.11 32.26
C ASP A 306 2.21 -42.69 31.78
N TYR A 307 2.41 -41.68 32.63
CA TYR A 307 2.40 -40.29 32.27
C TYR A 307 3.56 -39.92 31.30
N GLY A 308 4.76 -40.41 31.53
CA GLY A 308 5.90 -40.20 30.64
C GLY A 308 5.71 -40.84 29.26
N ASN A 309 5.00 -41.97 29.20
CA ASN A 309 4.69 -42.68 27.96
C ASN A 309 3.47 -42.12 27.22
N SER A 310 2.56 -41.41 27.90
CA SER A 310 1.35 -40.82 27.31
C SER A 310 1.61 -39.58 26.48
N GLN A 311 2.86 -39.17 26.22
CA GLN A 311 3.22 -38.09 25.28
C GLN A 311 2.91 -38.41 23.81
N ARG A 312 2.44 -39.59 23.44
CA ARG A 312 1.82 -39.86 22.16
C ARG A 312 0.32 -39.54 22.27
N ILE A 313 -0.03 -38.25 22.12
CA ILE A 313 -1.43 -37.85 21.98
C ILE A 313 -1.98 -38.55 20.72
N GLN A 314 -2.75 -39.60 20.91
CA GLN A 314 -3.55 -40.17 19.84
C GLN A 314 -4.82 -39.34 19.72
N LEU A 315 -4.86 -38.52 18.67
CA LEU A 315 -6.09 -37.80 18.31
C LEU A 315 -7.16 -38.81 17.93
N GLN A 316 -8.15 -38.99 18.79
CA GLN A 316 -9.34 -39.80 18.51
C GLN A 316 -10.55 -38.92 18.42
N THR A 317 -11.46 -39.27 17.53
CA THR A 317 -12.77 -38.61 17.47
C THR A 317 -13.51 -38.93 18.75
N VAL A 318 -13.81 -37.92 19.55
CA VAL A 318 -14.41 -38.10 20.87
C VAL A 318 -15.81 -37.48 20.88
N ASP A 319 -16.79 -38.22 21.38
CA ASP A 319 -18.13 -37.73 21.63
C ASP A 319 -18.14 -36.86 22.89
N LEU A 320 -18.22 -35.53 22.70
CA LEU A 320 -18.26 -34.55 23.77
C LEU A 320 -19.41 -34.76 24.75
N LEU A 321 -20.56 -35.29 24.27
CA LEU A 321 -21.71 -35.53 25.10
C LEU A 321 -21.43 -36.70 26.10
N LYS A 322 -20.74 -37.71 25.63
CA LYS A 322 -20.34 -38.87 26.45
C LYS A 322 -19.33 -38.48 27.53
N ILE A 323 -18.35 -37.62 27.19
CA ILE A 323 -17.41 -37.08 28.17
C ILE A 323 -18.14 -36.22 29.20
N HIS A 324 -19.01 -35.35 28.78
CA HIS A 324 -19.83 -34.51 29.70
C HIS A 324 -20.59 -35.37 30.70
N GLN A 325 -21.29 -36.41 30.22
CA GLN A 325 -22.00 -37.34 31.08
C GLN A 325 -21.09 -38.08 32.10
N GLN A 326 -19.89 -38.51 31.66
CA GLN A 326 -18.93 -39.13 32.52
C GLN A 326 -18.39 -38.17 33.60
N VAL A 327 -18.07 -36.93 33.24
CA VAL A 327 -17.62 -35.92 34.19
C VAL A 327 -18.73 -35.58 35.22
N MET A 328 -19.95 -35.45 34.78
CA MET A 328 -21.09 -35.19 35.67
C MET A 328 -21.36 -36.35 36.62
N ALA A 329 -21.23 -37.58 36.17
CA ALA A 329 -21.34 -38.78 37.04
C ALA A 329 -20.24 -38.82 38.10
N LEU A 330 -18.99 -38.49 37.72
CA LEU A 330 -17.87 -38.42 38.68
C LEU A 330 -18.08 -37.30 39.72
N LEU A 331 -18.49 -36.10 39.30
CA LEU A 331 -18.78 -35.00 40.21
C LEU A 331 -19.95 -35.31 41.16
N HIS A 332 -20.98 -36.01 40.68
CA HIS A 332 -22.11 -36.41 41.50
C HIS A 332 -21.72 -37.43 42.59
N ASN A 333 -20.84 -38.40 42.24
CA ASN A 333 -20.31 -39.35 43.18
C ASN A 333 -19.39 -38.70 44.24
N TRP A 334 -18.61 -37.72 43.83
CA TRP A 334 -17.74 -36.96 44.73
C TRP A 334 -18.55 -36.10 45.72
N LEU A 335 -19.63 -35.45 45.25
CA LEU A 335 -20.53 -34.66 46.10
C LEU A 335 -21.37 -35.48 47.06
N LYS A 336 -21.56 -36.79 46.81
CA LYS A 336 -22.21 -37.73 47.77
C LYS A 336 -21.27 -38.27 48.80
N ALA A 337 -19.95 -38.18 48.59
CA ALA A 337 -18.93 -38.68 49.49
C ALA A 337 -18.37 -37.62 50.47
N CYS A 338 -18.75 -36.36 50.27
CA CYS A 338 -18.54 -35.22 51.18
C CYS A 338 -19.80 -34.97 52.00
#